data_40bcb775c671ca8ae130fa5f2c0a627d
#
_entry.id   40bcb775c671ca8ae130fa5f2c0a627d
#
_cell.length_a   1.000
_cell.length_b   1.000
_cell.length_c   1.000
_cell.angle_alpha   90.00
_cell.angle_beta   90.00
_cell.angle_gamma   90.00
#
_symmetry.space_group_name_H-M   'P 1'
#
loop_
_entity.id
_entity.type
_entity.pdbx_description
1 polymer ?
#
loop_
_entity_poly.entity_id
_entity_poly.type
_entity_poly.pdbx_seq_one_letter_code
_entity_poly.pdbx_strand_id
1 'polypeptide(L)'
;MKQYLLLAASAFLLQGCQTSKEDIKEQPLKMIEQIDFSHVKINDNFWSPRLSKHVSATLPVCSDQIENQTGRIRNFENAAKGEGEHSGIFFDDSDVYKALEGMAYSLINNPDPELEKKADEWIDKFAAAQQPDGYINTFYTLTGLDKRWTNMDKHEMYCAGHMIEAGVAYYQATGKRKLLDVCIRMADHMMSQFGPGKRHWVPGHELSLIHISEPTRPLY
;
A
#
# COMPACT_ATOMS: atom_id res chain seq x y z
N MET A 1 -65.65 -39.12 -34.66
CA MET A 1 -64.41 -38.81 -35.38
C MET A 1 -63.86 -37.39 -35.12
N LYS A 2 -64.62 -36.43 -34.55
CA LYS A 2 -64.11 -35.06 -34.25
C LYS A 2 -63.35 -34.91 -32.91
N GLN A 3 -63.48 -35.84 -31.97
CA GLN A 3 -62.80 -35.77 -30.68
C GLN A 3 -61.34 -36.28 -30.68
N TYR A 4 -60.98 -37.10 -31.60
CA TYR A 4 -59.61 -37.65 -31.67
C TYR A 4 -58.63 -36.73 -32.43
N LEU A 5 -59.16 -35.76 -33.20
CA LEU A 5 -58.35 -34.77 -33.90
C LEU A 5 -57.80 -33.65 -33.01
N LEU A 6 -58.52 -33.35 -31.90
CA LEU A 6 -58.11 -32.32 -30.95
C LEU A 6 -57.02 -32.81 -29.96
N LEU A 7 -56.97 -34.08 -29.67
CA LEU A 7 -55.91 -34.67 -28.81
C LEU A 7 -54.55 -34.84 -29.55
N ALA A 8 -54.58 -35.01 -30.85
CA ALA A 8 -53.35 -35.09 -31.66
C ALA A 8 -52.70 -33.72 -31.87
N ALA A 9 -53.46 -32.61 -31.88
CA ALA A 9 -52.93 -31.25 -32.05
C ALA A 9 -52.28 -30.73 -30.76
N SER A 10 -52.77 -31.16 -29.57
CA SER A 10 -52.17 -30.76 -28.30
C SER A 10 -50.85 -31.46 -27.94
N ALA A 11 -50.60 -32.63 -28.50
CA ALA A 11 -49.32 -33.34 -28.31
C ALA A 11 -48.17 -32.78 -29.12
N PHE A 12 -48.43 -32.06 -30.21
CA PHE A 12 -47.40 -31.44 -31.03
C PHE A 12 -46.91 -30.07 -30.54
N LEU A 13 -47.68 -29.41 -29.65
CA LEU A 13 -47.30 -28.12 -29.11
C LEU A 13 -46.43 -28.20 -27.85
N LEU A 14 -46.13 -29.37 -27.31
CA LEU A 14 -45.27 -29.56 -26.13
C LEU A 14 -43.84 -30.03 -26.49
N GLN A 15 -43.52 -30.19 -27.74
CA GLN A 15 -42.16 -30.59 -28.19
C GLN A 15 -41.25 -29.42 -28.60
N GLY A 16 -41.72 -28.17 -28.43
CA GLY A 16 -41.03 -26.98 -28.93
C GLY A 16 -40.13 -26.23 -27.99
N CYS A 17 -39.78 -26.77 -26.81
CA CYS A 17 -38.86 -26.10 -25.88
C CYS A 17 -37.94 -27.08 -25.14
N GLN A 18 -37.23 -27.90 -25.88
CA GLN A 18 -35.95 -28.41 -25.42
C GLN A 18 -34.88 -27.43 -25.90
N THR A 19 -34.66 -26.38 -25.11
CA THR A 19 -33.39 -25.67 -25.18
C THR A 19 -32.31 -26.68 -24.84
N SER A 20 -31.53 -27.08 -25.85
CA SER A 20 -30.27 -27.73 -25.62
C SER A 20 -29.49 -26.87 -24.64
N LYS A 21 -29.30 -27.38 -23.41
CA LYS A 21 -28.23 -26.85 -22.58
C LYS A 21 -26.94 -27.16 -23.35
N GLU A 22 -26.50 -26.22 -24.16
CA GLU A 22 -25.08 -26.19 -24.53
C GLU A 22 -24.33 -26.18 -23.22
N ASP A 23 -23.61 -27.25 -22.95
CA ASP A 23 -22.59 -27.27 -21.91
C ASP A 23 -21.62 -26.14 -22.25
N ILE A 24 -21.87 -24.96 -21.67
CA ILE A 24 -20.89 -23.90 -21.62
C ILE A 24 -19.75 -24.49 -20.81
N LYS A 25 -18.79 -25.08 -21.51
CA LYS A 25 -17.50 -25.42 -20.89
C LYS A 25 -16.99 -24.10 -20.36
N GLU A 26 -17.11 -23.92 -19.04
CA GLU A 26 -16.41 -22.84 -18.36
C GLU A 26 -14.93 -23.00 -18.72
N GLN A 27 -14.47 -22.16 -19.64
CA GLN A 27 -13.03 -22.03 -19.81
C GLN A 27 -12.50 -21.49 -18.50
N PRO A 28 -11.51 -22.16 -17.89
CA PRO A 28 -10.92 -21.64 -16.66
C PRO A 28 -10.50 -20.20 -16.95
N LEU A 29 -10.98 -19.27 -16.11
CA LEU A 29 -10.55 -17.87 -16.16
C LEU A 29 -9.03 -17.88 -16.20
N LYS A 30 -8.48 -17.36 -17.30
CA LYS A 30 -7.05 -17.26 -17.46
C LYS A 30 -6.56 -16.38 -16.31
N MET A 31 -5.88 -16.99 -15.34
CA MET A 31 -5.33 -16.26 -14.20
C MET A 31 -4.40 -15.17 -14.75
N ILE A 32 -4.68 -13.93 -14.38
CA ILE A 32 -3.80 -12.82 -14.69
C ILE A 32 -2.65 -12.90 -13.70
N GLU A 33 -1.46 -13.22 -14.18
CA GLU A 33 -0.25 -13.17 -13.37
C GLU A 33 0.31 -11.75 -13.38
N GLN A 34 0.58 -11.23 -12.20
CA GLN A 34 1.27 -9.94 -12.06
C GLN A 34 2.73 -10.12 -12.49
N ILE A 35 3.17 -9.31 -13.42
CA ILE A 35 4.59 -9.24 -13.79
C ILE A 35 5.28 -8.31 -12.78
N ASP A 36 6.35 -8.81 -12.16
CA ASP A 36 7.18 -7.99 -11.29
C ASP A 36 7.76 -6.81 -12.09
N PHE A 37 7.63 -5.61 -11.54
CA PHE A 37 8.03 -4.38 -12.24
C PHE A 37 9.55 -4.30 -12.46
N SER A 38 10.37 -5.04 -11.73
CA SER A 38 11.81 -5.17 -11.99
C SER A 38 12.12 -5.82 -13.33
N HIS A 39 11.17 -6.58 -13.89
CA HIS A 39 11.27 -7.17 -15.22
C HIS A 39 10.76 -6.25 -16.34
N VAL A 40 10.19 -5.10 -16.00
CA VAL A 40 9.67 -4.12 -16.97
C VAL A 40 10.70 -3.03 -17.22
N LYS A 41 11.16 -2.91 -18.46
CA LYS A 41 12.06 -1.82 -18.89
C LYS A 41 11.31 -0.88 -19.82
N ILE A 42 11.31 0.38 -19.47
CA ILE A 42 10.72 1.45 -20.30
C ILE A 42 11.83 2.00 -21.19
N ASN A 43 11.59 1.92 -22.50
CA ASN A 43 12.52 2.45 -23.51
C ASN A 43 11.71 3.13 -24.61
N ASP A 44 11.33 4.39 -24.40
CA ASP A 44 10.51 5.18 -25.30
C ASP A 44 10.91 6.68 -25.26
N ASN A 45 10.30 7.47 -26.14
CA ASN A 45 10.57 8.90 -26.22
C ASN A 45 9.70 9.75 -25.29
N PHE A 46 8.76 9.13 -24.56
CA PHE A 46 7.84 9.84 -23.68
C PHE A 46 8.19 9.61 -22.18
N TRP A 47 8.26 8.35 -21.76
CA TRP A 47 8.50 8.04 -20.35
C TRP A 47 9.98 8.06 -19.96
N SER A 48 10.90 7.58 -20.83
CA SER A 48 12.33 7.53 -20.50
C SER A 48 12.92 8.89 -20.12
N PRO A 49 12.62 10.01 -20.82
CA PRO A 49 13.08 11.34 -20.38
C PRO A 49 12.49 11.78 -19.04
N ARG A 50 11.24 11.36 -18.73
CA ARG A 50 10.59 11.68 -17.46
C ARG A 50 11.20 10.93 -16.30
N LEU A 51 11.52 9.65 -16.49
CA LEU A 51 12.23 8.83 -15.50
C LEU A 51 13.63 9.40 -15.23
N SER A 52 14.37 9.80 -16.27
CA SER A 52 15.67 10.49 -16.11
C SER A 52 15.52 11.78 -15.33
N LYS A 53 14.47 12.56 -15.60
CA LYS A 53 14.18 13.80 -14.87
C LYS A 53 13.79 13.54 -13.41
N HIS A 54 13.06 12.44 -13.17
CA HIS A 54 12.71 12.02 -11.80
C HIS A 54 13.97 11.78 -10.97
N VAL A 55 14.90 10.99 -11.47
CA VAL A 55 16.17 10.70 -10.80
C VAL A 55 17.02 11.94 -10.60
N SER A 56 17.20 12.75 -11.66
CA SER A 56 18.16 13.86 -11.65
C SER A 56 17.67 15.14 -10.99
N ALA A 57 16.36 15.31 -10.82
CA ALA A 57 15.79 16.53 -10.27
C ALA A 57 14.71 16.29 -9.21
N THR A 58 13.70 15.42 -9.48
CA THR A 58 12.57 15.28 -8.55
C THR A 58 13.00 14.68 -7.22
N LEU A 59 13.71 13.55 -7.22
CA LEU A 59 14.17 12.91 -5.99
C LEU A 59 15.10 13.79 -5.15
N PRO A 60 16.13 14.47 -5.73
CA PRO A 60 16.93 15.43 -4.99
C PRO A 60 16.13 16.57 -4.36
N VAL A 61 15.19 17.16 -5.09
CA VAL A 61 14.34 18.24 -4.57
C VAL A 61 13.43 17.74 -3.46
N CYS A 62 12.77 16.58 -3.63
CA CYS A 62 11.92 16.00 -2.58
C CYS A 62 12.74 15.68 -1.32
N SER A 63 13.94 15.13 -1.47
CA SER A 63 14.84 14.83 -0.35
C SER A 63 15.24 16.11 0.39
N ASP A 64 15.63 17.17 -0.33
CA ASP A 64 15.98 18.45 0.27
C ASP A 64 14.80 19.06 1.03
N GLN A 65 13.60 19.04 0.45
CA GLN A 65 12.39 19.51 1.12
C GLN A 65 12.12 18.78 2.43
N ILE A 66 12.26 17.44 2.44
CA ILE A 66 12.01 16.59 3.61
C ILE A 66 13.08 16.78 4.68
N GLU A 67 14.34 16.83 4.27
CA GLU A 67 15.49 16.89 5.21
C GLU A 67 15.70 18.31 5.77
N ASN A 68 15.68 19.33 4.90
CA ASN A 68 16.19 20.64 5.22
C ASN A 68 15.10 21.71 5.37
N GLN A 69 14.02 21.65 4.57
CA GLN A 69 13.06 22.75 4.48
C GLN A 69 11.84 22.56 5.42
N THR A 70 11.36 21.33 5.61
CA THR A 70 10.08 21.09 6.30
C THR A 70 10.23 20.38 7.66
N GLY A 71 11.42 19.91 8.00
CA GLY A 71 11.67 19.21 9.29
C GLY A 71 11.00 17.84 9.44
N ARG A 72 10.42 17.27 8.37
CA ARG A 72 9.70 16.00 8.43
C ARG A 72 10.58 14.85 8.91
N ILE A 73 11.81 14.76 8.39
CA ILE A 73 12.75 13.72 8.86
C ILE A 73 13.21 13.98 10.30
N ARG A 74 13.26 15.24 10.73
CA ARG A 74 13.59 15.61 12.11
C ARG A 74 12.53 15.15 13.10
N ASN A 75 11.26 15.06 12.68
CA ASN A 75 10.20 14.51 13.52
C ASN A 75 10.51 13.06 13.95
N PHE A 76 11.06 12.24 13.05
CA PHE A 76 11.50 10.88 13.40
C PHE A 76 12.68 10.89 14.36
N GLU A 77 13.65 11.79 14.20
CA GLU A 77 14.78 11.94 15.11
C GLU A 77 14.33 12.37 16.51
N ASN A 78 13.40 13.31 16.59
CA ASN A 78 12.78 13.75 17.83
C ASN A 78 11.98 12.62 18.49
N ALA A 79 11.18 11.91 17.71
CA ALA A 79 10.39 10.79 18.21
C ALA A 79 11.29 9.65 18.73
N ALA A 80 12.41 9.37 18.09
CA ALA A 80 13.39 8.38 18.55
C ALA A 80 14.05 8.75 19.88
N LYS A 81 14.24 10.05 20.13
CA LYS A 81 14.81 10.55 21.40
C LYS A 81 13.75 10.73 22.47
N GLY A 82 12.48 10.78 22.12
CA GLY A 82 11.40 11.19 23.02
C GLY A 82 11.47 12.67 23.44
N GLU A 83 12.08 13.51 22.59
CA GLU A 83 12.36 14.92 22.88
C GLU A 83 11.97 15.80 21.71
N GLY A 84 11.73 17.11 22.00
CA GLY A 84 11.40 18.09 20.96
C GLY A 84 9.90 18.14 20.65
N GLU A 85 9.56 18.96 19.67
CA GLU A 85 8.19 19.20 19.21
C GLU A 85 7.99 18.64 17.81
N HIS A 86 6.74 18.22 17.53
CA HIS A 86 6.34 17.87 16.17
C HIS A 86 6.21 19.15 15.33
N SER A 87 6.80 19.14 14.13
CA SER A 87 6.70 20.23 13.15
C SER A 87 5.87 19.78 11.95
N GLY A 88 4.97 20.65 11.50
CA GLY A 88 4.13 20.42 10.33
C GLY A 88 2.77 19.81 10.64
N ILE A 89 2.21 19.05 9.69
CA ILE A 89 0.86 18.51 9.75
C ILE A 89 0.91 17.07 10.31
N PHE A 90 -0.12 16.66 11.00
CA PHE A 90 -0.20 15.36 11.69
C PHE A 90 -0.04 14.11 10.78
N PHE A 91 -0.10 14.24 9.46
CA PHE A 91 0.13 13.16 8.50
C PHE A 91 1.43 13.30 7.69
N ASP A 92 2.30 14.20 8.06
CA ASP A 92 3.56 14.49 7.32
C ASP A 92 4.51 13.27 7.26
N ASP A 93 4.38 12.31 8.16
CA ASP A 93 5.10 11.03 8.07
C ASP A 93 4.87 10.35 6.72
N SER A 94 3.65 10.44 6.16
CA SER A 94 3.32 9.85 4.88
C SER A 94 4.13 10.42 3.71
N ASP A 95 4.53 11.69 3.76
CA ASP A 95 5.32 12.31 2.70
C ASP A 95 6.74 11.74 2.67
N VAL A 96 7.29 11.43 3.85
CA VAL A 96 8.60 10.79 3.95
C VAL A 96 8.55 9.36 3.39
N TYR A 97 7.51 8.61 3.73
CA TYR A 97 7.30 7.26 3.22
C TYR A 97 7.10 7.23 1.70
N LYS A 98 6.29 8.12 1.14
CA LYS A 98 6.07 8.26 -0.31
C LYS A 98 7.36 8.62 -1.05
N ALA A 99 8.18 9.51 -0.48
CA ALA A 99 9.45 9.86 -1.09
C ALA A 99 10.42 8.67 -1.07
N LEU A 100 10.46 7.90 0.02
CA LEU A 100 11.24 6.67 0.12
C LEU A 100 10.77 5.61 -0.89
N GLU A 101 9.47 5.45 -1.07
CA GLU A 101 8.89 4.56 -2.08
C GLU A 101 9.33 4.97 -3.49
N GLY A 102 9.31 6.28 -3.80
CA GLY A 102 9.84 6.82 -5.05
C GLY A 102 11.33 6.54 -5.25
N MET A 103 12.15 6.62 -4.18
CA MET A 103 13.56 6.21 -4.21
C MET A 103 13.69 4.70 -4.52
N ALA A 104 12.88 3.86 -3.88
CA ALA A 104 12.89 2.42 -4.07
C ALA A 104 12.61 2.03 -5.52
N TYR A 105 11.53 2.56 -6.11
CA TYR A 105 11.22 2.32 -7.53
C TYR A 105 12.31 2.83 -8.47
N SER A 106 12.97 3.93 -8.12
CA SER A 106 14.10 4.43 -8.90
C SER A 106 15.29 3.47 -8.88
N LEU A 107 15.63 2.93 -7.71
CA LEU A 107 16.76 2.03 -7.51
C LEU A 107 16.67 0.74 -8.33
N ILE A 108 15.48 0.24 -8.62
CA ILE A 108 15.28 -0.97 -9.43
C ILE A 108 15.80 -0.80 -10.85
N ASN A 109 15.50 0.33 -11.46
CA ASN A 109 15.87 0.58 -12.86
C ASN A 109 17.18 1.38 -13.00
N ASN A 110 17.57 2.11 -11.96
CA ASN A 110 18.77 2.95 -11.92
C ASN A 110 19.47 2.74 -10.57
N PRO A 111 20.26 1.67 -10.41
CA PRO A 111 21.04 1.43 -9.20
C PRO A 111 21.94 2.64 -8.89
N ASP A 112 21.78 3.22 -7.71
CA ASP A 112 22.52 4.38 -7.23
C ASP A 112 22.91 4.17 -5.76
N PRO A 113 24.19 3.88 -5.45
CA PRO A 113 24.64 3.63 -4.09
C PRO A 113 24.44 4.80 -3.12
N GLU A 114 24.50 6.05 -3.60
CA GLU A 114 24.29 7.22 -2.76
C GLU A 114 22.81 7.40 -2.41
N LEU A 115 21.93 7.16 -3.38
CA LEU A 115 20.47 7.17 -3.15
C LEU A 115 20.06 6.03 -2.20
N GLU A 116 20.62 4.84 -2.39
CA GLU A 116 20.37 3.69 -1.51
C GLU A 116 20.86 3.95 -0.08
N LYS A 117 22.06 4.53 0.08
CA LYS A 117 22.58 4.94 1.38
C LYS A 117 21.67 5.97 2.06
N LYS A 118 21.20 6.97 1.33
CA LYS A 118 20.25 7.96 1.86
C LYS A 118 18.95 7.30 2.32
N ALA A 119 18.42 6.37 1.55
CA ALA A 119 17.23 5.61 1.93
C ALA A 119 17.47 4.80 3.22
N ASP A 120 18.61 4.13 3.35
CA ASP A 120 19.00 3.41 4.56
C ASP A 120 19.07 4.34 5.78
N GLU A 121 19.65 5.54 5.65
CA GLU A 121 19.71 6.53 6.72
C GLU A 121 18.33 6.99 7.19
N TRP A 122 17.36 7.13 6.28
CA TRP A 122 15.98 7.43 6.65
C TRP A 122 15.31 6.24 7.35
N ILE A 123 15.54 5.03 6.85
CA ILE A 123 15.00 3.80 7.45
C ILE A 123 15.54 3.60 8.87
N ASP A 124 16.79 3.96 9.11
CA ASP A 124 17.40 3.91 10.44
C ASP A 124 16.65 4.83 11.44
N LYS A 125 16.24 6.02 10.98
CA LYS A 125 15.46 6.97 11.78
C LYS A 125 14.05 6.45 12.06
N PHE A 126 13.40 5.82 11.07
CA PHE A 126 12.09 5.18 11.28
C PHE A 126 12.17 4.06 12.31
N ALA A 127 13.14 3.17 12.15
CA ALA A 127 13.34 2.06 13.08
C ALA A 127 13.62 2.54 14.52
N ALA A 128 14.38 3.62 14.65
CA ALA A 128 14.68 4.21 15.96
C ALA A 128 13.46 4.91 16.59
N ALA A 129 12.55 5.47 15.78
CA ALA A 129 11.33 6.14 16.24
C ALA A 129 10.19 5.16 16.61
N GLN A 130 10.30 3.89 16.22
CA GLN A 130 9.24 2.90 16.48
C GLN A 130 9.15 2.56 17.96
N GLN A 131 7.94 2.61 18.51
CA GLN A 131 7.66 2.31 19.90
C GLN A 131 7.88 0.80 20.20
N PRO A 132 8.11 0.42 21.47
CA PRO A 132 8.32 -0.98 21.86
C PRO A 132 7.16 -1.92 21.47
N ASP A 133 5.94 -1.41 21.43
CA ASP A 133 4.74 -2.15 21.01
C ASP A 133 4.53 -2.21 19.49
N GLY A 134 5.48 -1.71 18.71
CA GLY A 134 5.46 -1.70 17.24
C GLY A 134 4.82 -0.46 16.61
N TYR A 135 4.16 0.40 17.40
CA TYR A 135 3.55 1.63 16.89
C TYR A 135 4.59 2.61 16.33
N ILE A 136 4.26 3.29 15.24
CA ILE A 136 5.06 4.39 14.71
C ILE A 136 4.15 5.46 14.10
N ASN A 137 4.24 6.66 14.64
CA ASN A 137 3.65 7.89 14.13
C ASN A 137 4.28 9.06 14.91
N THR A 138 4.97 9.97 14.23
CA THR A 138 5.74 11.01 14.90
C THR A 138 4.85 12.02 15.62
N PHE A 139 3.67 12.34 15.04
CA PHE A 139 2.74 13.28 15.65
C PHE A 139 2.31 12.82 17.05
N TYR A 140 1.77 11.61 17.19
CA TYR A 140 1.32 11.13 18.49
C TYR A 140 2.47 10.78 19.42
N THR A 141 3.60 10.35 18.90
CA THR A 141 4.79 10.11 19.74
C THR A 141 5.25 11.40 20.44
N LEU A 142 5.16 12.55 19.76
CA LEU A 142 5.62 13.83 20.26
C LEU A 142 4.52 14.67 20.95
N THR A 143 3.24 14.37 20.69
CA THR A 143 2.12 15.15 21.25
C THR A 143 1.27 14.43 22.28
N GLY A 144 1.44 13.10 22.44
CA GLY A 144 0.76 12.29 23.44
C GLY A 144 0.36 10.92 22.91
N LEU A 145 1.14 9.90 23.29
CA LEU A 145 0.90 8.50 22.95
C LEU A 145 -0.42 7.92 23.49
N ASP A 146 -0.95 8.51 24.56
CA ASP A 146 -2.26 8.17 25.15
C ASP A 146 -3.43 8.50 24.23
N LYS A 147 -3.22 9.38 23.25
CA LYS A 147 -4.22 9.81 22.26
C LYS A 147 -4.21 9.00 20.98
N ARG A 148 -3.35 7.98 20.85
CA ARG A 148 -3.33 7.08 19.69
C ARG A 148 -4.69 6.47 19.42
N TRP A 149 -5.08 6.39 18.16
CA TRP A 149 -6.33 5.76 17.71
C TRP A 149 -7.59 6.37 18.33
N THR A 150 -7.58 7.65 18.72
CA THR A 150 -8.75 8.33 19.28
C THR A 150 -9.47 9.21 18.26
N ASN A 151 -8.80 9.62 17.22
CA ASN A 151 -9.35 10.50 16.18
C ASN A 151 -8.98 10.00 14.78
N MET A 152 -9.95 9.48 14.04
CA MET A 152 -9.78 8.94 12.69
C MET A 152 -9.27 9.98 11.67
N ASP A 153 -9.60 11.28 11.88
CA ASP A 153 -9.18 12.37 10.99
C ASP A 153 -7.68 12.69 11.10
N LYS A 154 -6.98 12.06 12.06
CA LYS A 154 -5.52 12.21 12.23
C LYS A 154 -4.69 11.24 11.37
N HIS A 155 -5.33 10.46 10.53
CA HIS A 155 -4.70 9.70 9.45
C HIS A 155 -3.60 8.70 9.89
N GLU A 156 -3.70 8.11 11.09
CA GLU A 156 -2.69 7.15 11.58
C GLU A 156 -2.56 5.92 10.67
N MET A 157 -3.70 5.29 10.28
CA MET A 157 -3.70 4.15 9.37
C MET A 157 -3.24 4.53 7.94
N TYR A 158 -3.54 5.74 7.50
CA TYR A 158 -3.05 6.26 6.24
C TYR A 158 -1.52 6.36 6.21
N CYS A 159 -0.91 6.91 7.25
CA CYS A 159 0.55 6.95 7.38
C CYS A 159 1.14 5.54 7.44
N ALA A 160 0.53 4.63 8.21
CA ALA A 160 0.96 3.23 8.29
C ALA A 160 0.86 2.53 6.93
N GLY A 161 -0.20 2.77 6.15
CA GLY A 161 -0.37 2.22 4.81
C GLY A 161 0.79 2.62 3.88
N HIS A 162 1.11 3.91 3.80
CA HIS A 162 2.24 4.39 2.98
C HIS A 162 3.59 3.86 3.44
N MET A 163 3.77 3.68 4.76
CA MET A 163 4.99 3.04 5.28
C MET A 163 5.10 1.59 4.80
N ILE A 164 4.00 0.83 4.81
CA ILE A 164 3.97 -0.56 4.37
C ILE A 164 4.27 -0.65 2.87
N GLU A 165 3.70 0.21 2.03
CA GLU A 165 4.02 0.28 0.60
C GLU A 165 5.50 0.57 0.38
N ALA A 166 6.04 1.59 1.03
CA ALA A 166 7.46 1.91 0.97
C ALA A 166 8.34 0.74 1.41
N GLY A 167 7.93 0.02 2.46
CA GLY A 167 8.64 -1.15 2.98
C GLY A 167 8.70 -2.31 2.00
N VAL A 168 7.58 -2.59 1.33
CA VAL A 168 7.50 -3.62 0.29
C VAL A 168 8.33 -3.20 -0.93
N ALA A 169 8.17 -1.97 -1.42
CA ALA A 169 8.91 -1.46 -2.56
C ALA A 169 10.42 -1.49 -2.31
N TYR A 170 10.88 -1.06 -1.13
CA TYR A 170 12.30 -1.05 -0.79
C TYR A 170 12.89 -2.46 -0.67
N TYR A 171 12.12 -3.40 -0.10
CA TYR A 171 12.52 -4.81 -0.05
C TYR A 171 12.63 -5.42 -1.46
N GLN A 172 11.67 -5.16 -2.33
CA GLN A 172 11.70 -5.62 -3.72
C GLN A 172 12.88 -5.03 -4.50
N ALA A 173 13.22 -3.77 -4.24
CA ALA A 173 14.33 -3.08 -4.91
C ALA A 173 15.72 -3.58 -4.46
N THR A 174 15.89 -3.84 -3.17
CA THR A 174 17.22 -4.00 -2.56
C THR A 174 17.45 -5.34 -1.87
N GLY A 175 16.38 -6.08 -1.56
CA GLY A 175 16.41 -7.27 -0.70
C GLY A 175 16.62 -6.98 0.80
N LYS A 176 16.77 -5.71 1.20
CA LYS A 176 16.99 -5.32 2.60
C LYS A 176 15.69 -5.33 3.40
N ARG A 177 15.69 -6.02 4.52
CA ARG A 177 14.48 -6.28 5.32
C ARG A 177 14.14 -5.23 6.36
N LYS A 178 15.05 -4.33 6.70
CA LYS A 178 14.93 -3.48 7.90
C LYS A 178 13.61 -2.69 7.94
N LEU A 179 13.25 -2.03 6.84
CA LEU A 179 11.97 -1.31 6.78
C LEU A 179 10.78 -2.26 6.80
N LEU A 180 10.86 -3.37 6.07
CA LEU A 180 9.80 -4.39 6.08
C LEU A 180 9.55 -4.93 7.49
N ASP A 181 10.58 -5.14 8.29
CA ASP A 181 10.46 -5.59 9.68
C ASP A 181 9.81 -4.52 10.58
N VAL A 182 10.09 -3.22 10.35
CA VAL A 182 9.36 -2.10 10.98
C VAL A 182 7.87 -2.13 10.60
N CYS A 183 7.57 -2.38 9.33
CA CYS A 183 6.18 -2.47 8.82
C CYS A 183 5.44 -3.66 9.46
N ILE A 184 6.06 -4.83 9.55
CA ILE A 184 5.47 -6.02 10.18
C ILE A 184 5.11 -5.73 11.63
N ARG A 185 6.01 -5.12 12.41
CA ARG A 185 5.75 -4.75 13.80
C ARG A 185 4.58 -3.76 13.93
N MET A 186 4.46 -2.79 13.02
CA MET A 186 3.32 -1.88 13.00
C MET A 186 2.01 -2.60 12.63
N ALA A 187 2.04 -3.52 11.67
CA ALA A 187 0.89 -4.34 11.31
C ALA A 187 0.44 -5.22 12.48
N ASP A 188 1.38 -5.85 13.20
CA ASP A 188 1.10 -6.63 14.40
C ASP A 188 0.49 -5.75 15.51
N HIS A 189 1.01 -4.53 15.69
CA HIS A 189 0.41 -3.56 16.60
C HIS A 189 -1.04 -3.25 16.20
N MET A 190 -1.31 -2.92 14.93
CA MET A 190 -2.68 -2.66 14.45
C MET A 190 -3.59 -3.87 14.65
N MET A 191 -3.13 -5.08 14.33
CA MET A 191 -3.89 -6.32 14.56
C MET A 191 -4.15 -6.57 16.06
N SER A 192 -3.28 -6.13 16.95
CA SER A 192 -3.51 -6.22 18.40
C SER A 192 -4.64 -5.31 18.86
N GLN A 193 -4.85 -4.15 18.22
CA GLN A 193 -5.83 -3.14 18.58
C GLN A 193 -7.20 -3.39 17.96
N PHE A 194 -7.24 -3.84 16.69
CA PHE A 194 -8.43 -3.89 15.85
C PHE A 194 -8.76 -5.33 15.40
N GLY A 195 -10.02 -5.56 15.04
CA GLY A 195 -10.48 -6.86 14.54
C GLY A 195 -11.67 -7.42 15.32
N PRO A 196 -12.11 -8.66 15.02
CA PRO A 196 -13.24 -9.30 15.70
C PRO A 196 -13.03 -9.36 17.22
N GLY A 197 -13.99 -8.84 17.99
CA GLY A 197 -13.94 -8.79 19.44
C GLY A 197 -13.01 -7.73 20.05
N LYS A 198 -12.38 -6.91 19.22
CA LYS A 198 -11.49 -5.81 19.62
C LYS A 198 -12.14 -4.46 19.33
N ARG A 199 -11.35 -3.39 19.43
CA ARG A 199 -11.81 -2.02 19.17
C ARG A 199 -12.37 -1.90 17.75
N HIS A 200 -13.55 -1.32 17.61
CA HIS A 200 -14.09 -0.90 16.34
C HIS A 200 -13.41 0.40 15.90
N TRP A 201 -12.89 0.42 14.69
CA TRP A 201 -12.21 1.57 14.12
C TRP A 201 -12.50 1.66 12.62
N VAL A 202 -12.64 2.90 12.14
CA VAL A 202 -12.76 3.21 10.72
C VAL A 202 -11.67 4.23 10.40
N PRO A 203 -10.82 4.00 9.40
CA PRO A 203 -9.83 4.98 8.97
C PRO A 203 -10.52 6.19 8.34
N GLY A 204 -9.97 7.38 8.54
CA GLY A 204 -10.48 8.62 7.97
C GLY A 204 -10.16 8.82 6.47
N HIS A 205 -9.52 7.84 5.84
CA HIS A 205 -9.12 7.91 4.43
C HIS A 205 -9.25 6.52 3.79
N GLU A 206 -9.90 6.42 2.62
CA GLU A 206 -10.17 5.15 1.93
C GLU A 206 -8.90 4.41 1.53
N LEU A 207 -7.86 5.13 1.13
CA LEU A 207 -6.55 4.55 0.76
C LEU A 207 -5.89 3.75 1.88
N SER A 208 -6.21 4.05 3.13
CA SER A 208 -5.70 3.29 4.28
C SER A 208 -6.11 1.82 4.27
N LEU A 209 -7.24 1.48 3.65
CA LEU A 209 -7.77 0.11 3.57
C LEU A 209 -7.23 -0.66 2.38
N ILE A 210 -7.00 0.00 1.25
CA ILE A 210 -6.49 -0.62 0.03
C ILE A 210 -5.09 -1.20 0.29
N HIS A 211 -4.25 -0.50 1.00
CA HIS A 211 -2.87 -0.91 1.26
C HIS A 211 -2.74 -2.08 2.25
N ILE A 212 -3.74 -2.28 3.10
CA ILE A 212 -3.69 -3.29 4.19
C ILE A 212 -4.50 -4.53 3.87
N SER A 213 -5.60 -4.43 3.10
CA SER A 213 -6.56 -5.52 2.93
C SER A 213 -6.53 -6.20 1.55
N GLU A 214 -6.06 -5.56 0.51
CA GLU A 214 -6.11 -6.10 -0.85
C GLU A 214 -5.11 -7.24 -1.15
N PRO A 215 -3.90 -7.32 -0.57
CA PRO A 215 -2.98 -8.42 -0.84
C PRO A 215 -3.47 -9.79 -0.38
N THR A 216 -4.50 -9.84 0.47
CA THR A 216 -4.99 -11.08 1.10
C THR A 216 -6.35 -11.51 0.62
N ARG A 217 -7.00 -10.78 -0.29
CA ARG A 217 -8.30 -11.16 -0.82
C ARG A 217 -8.12 -12.14 -1.98
N PRO A 218 -8.49 -13.42 -1.82
CA PRO A 218 -8.56 -14.31 -2.98
C PRO A 218 -9.62 -13.75 -3.93
N LEU A 219 -9.24 -13.51 -5.17
CA LEU A 219 -10.17 -13.23 -6.25
C LEU A 219 -10.92 -14.53 -6.56
N TYR A 220 -12.13 -14.66 -6.00
CA TYR A 220 -13.06 -15.73 -6.35
C TYR A 220 -13.94 -15.29 -7.51
#